data_1bf4e6f1c5b3963e53ff081b74b1e857
#
_entry.id   1bf4e6f1c5b3963e53ff081b74b1e857
#
_cell.length_a   1.000
_cell.length_b   1.000
_cell.length_c   1.000
_cell.angle_alpha   90.00
_cell.angle_beta   90.00
_cell.angle_gamma   90.00
#
_symmetry.space_group_name_H-M   'P 1'
#
loop_
_entity.id
_entity.type
_entity.pdbx_description
1 polymer ?
#
loop_
_entity_poly.entity_id
_entity_poly.type
_entity_poly.pdbx_seq_one_letter_code
_entity_poly.pdbx_strand_id
1 'polypeptide(L)'
;MGEGRQKKGTAKMARHGRIKKDCDAYYHVMSRTNNRSFLFVKGGFKGEIVAILRRAAEFSGVELKAFCLMDDHFHVVCRVTKPDEPVPESEVVRRIGVLKGGRFAAELSEHWSEQRKCGLERAVGASLASWRRRMNDLSEFTKTFKELVSIAYKARCGKPYCGSIWSGRFKSTLIEDGRYLATCIRYVELNPVRARMVSQAKDYAYSSANDEKPNENACHEGPVPEARLLRRIAQVGGGVVLGSYEFVTAAIYGFGGLWKGRPAARRVEGECWSSHGHRLAKEAA
;
A
#
# COMPACT_ATOMS: atom_id res chain seq x y z
N MET A 1 -49.83 -17.53 -20.76
CA MET A 1 -49.10 -16.28 -20.97
C MET A 1 -48.10 -16.14 -19.85
N GLY A 2 -46.83 -16.43 -20.12
CA GLY A 2 -45.76 -16.38 -19.14
C GLY A 2 -44.86 -15.21 -19.44
N GLU A 3 -44.90 -14.19 -18.60
CA GLU A 3 -44.01 -13.02 -18.73
C GLU A 3 -42.58 -13.40 -18.36
N GLY A 4 -41.68 -13.32 -19.33
CA GLY A 4 -40.26 -13.49 -19.17
C GLY A 4 -39.64 -12.34 -18.39
N ARG A 5 -39.25 -12.59 -17.17
CA ARG A 5 -38.46 -11.67 -16.32
C ARG A 5 -37.05 -11.53 -16.92
N GLN A 6 -36.82 -10.50 -17.69
CA GLN A 6 -35.48 -10.10 -18.13
C GLN A 6 -34.62 -9.76 -16.90
N LYS A 7 -33.62 -10.57 -16.63
CA LYS A 7 -32.53 -10.24 -15.67
C LYS A 7 -31.75 -9.06 -16.24
N LYS A 8 -31.93 -7.86 -15.65
CA LYS A 8 -31.06 -6.70 -15.91
C LYS A 8 -29.64 -7.08 -15.50
N GLY A 9 -28.80 -7.31 -16.47
CA GLY A 9 -27.36 -7.50 -16.27
C GLY A 9 -26.78 -6.24 -15.62
N THR A 10 -26.31 -6.36 -14.39
CA THR A 10 -25.53 -5.29 -13.73
C THR A 10 -24.24 -5.11 -14.52
N ALA A 11 -24.16 -4.01 -15.25
CA ALA A 11 -22.94 -3.62 -15.95
C ALA A 11 -21.78 -3.59 -14.93
N LYS A 12 -20.81 -4.50 -15.08
CA LYS A 12 -19.58 -4.51 -14.29
C LYS A 12 -18.87 -3.18 -14.56
N MET A 13 -18.93 -2.25 -13.61
CA MET A 13 -18.16 -1.00 -13.68
C MET A 13 -16.70 -1.34 -13.96
N ALA A 14 -16.17 -0.78 -15.04
CA ALA A 14 -14.77 -0.94 -15.41
C ALA A 14 -13.88 -0.57 -14.23
N ARG A 15 -13.04 -1.50 -13.80
CA ARG A 15 -12.15 -1.30 -12.64
C ARG A 15 -11.03 -0.35 -13.08
N HIS A 16 -11.00 0.84 -12.51
CA HIS A 16 -9.91 1.79 -12.73
C HIS A 16 -8.57 1.16 -12.34
N GLY A 17 -7.57 1.32 -13.22
CA GLY A 17 -6.18 0.95 -12.94
C GLY A 17 -5.64 1.76 -11.77
N ARG A 18 -4.62 1.24 -11.08
CA ARG A 18 -3.87 2.01 -10.08
C ARG A 18 -2.95 2.97 -10.79
N ILE A 19 -2.81 4.17 -10.25
CA ILE A 19 -1.83 5.12 -10.72
C ILE A 19 -0.47 4.69 -10.15
N LYS A 20 0.45 4.30 -11.01
CA LYS A 20 1.85 4.01 -10.69
C LYS A 20 2.72 4.90 -11.56
N LYS A 21 3.75 5.49 -10.96
CA LYS A 21 4.76 6.26 -11.72
C LYS A 21 5.92 5.36 -12.11
N ASP A 22 6.58 5.71 -13.20
CA ASP A 22 7.83 5.08 -13.65
C ASP A 22 9.07 5.77 -13.07
N CYS A 23 8.86 6.63 -12.07
CA CYS A 23 9.88 7.28 -11.27
C CYS A 23 9.56 7.09 -9.78
N ASP A 24 10.45 7.56 -8.93
CA ASP A 24 10.24 7.59 -7.48
C ASP A 24 8.93 8.27 -7.11
N ALA A 25 8.15 7.65 -6.26
CA ALA A 25 6.85 8.19 -5.89
C ALA A 25 6.39 7.73 -4.51
N TYR A 26 5.63 8.60 -3.85
CA TYR A 26 5.01 8.32 -2.55
C TYR A 26 3.57 7.84 -2.72
N TYR A 27 3.21 6.87 -1.91
CA TYR A 27 1.87 6.28 -1.93
C TYR A 27 1.33 6.09 -0.52
N HIS A 28 0.06 6.41 -0.35
CA HIS A 28 -0.70 5.93 0.79
C HIS A 28 -1.48 4.68 0.38
N VAL A 29 -1.25 3.58 1.07
CA VAL A 29 -1.88 2.28 0.83
C VAL A 29 -2.80 1.95 1.99
N MET A 30 -3.99 1.45 1.69
CA MET A 30 -4.96 0.99 2.67
C MET A 30 -5.64 -0.30 2.21
N SER A 31 -5.83 -1.23 3.12
CA SER A 31 -6.69 -2.40 2.90
C SER A 31 -7.42 -2.77 4.19
N ARG A 32 -8.58 -3.37 4.03
CA ARG A 32 -9.48 -3.70 5.13
C ARG A 32 -9.82 -5.19 5.13
N THR A 33 -10.08 -5.71 6.31
CA THR A 33 -10.57 -7.09 6.48
C THR A 33 -11.97 -7.25 5.90
N ASN A 34 -12.32 -8.49 5.57
CA ASN A 34 -13.67 -8.80 5.11
C ASN A 34 -14.69 -8.53 6.23
N ASN A 35 -15.84 -7.95 5.86
CA ASN A 35 -16.93 -7.58 6.77
C ASN A 35 -16.49 -6.71 7.96
N ARG A 36 -15.36 -5.98 7.84
CA ARG A 36 -14.76 -5.18 8.92
C ARG A 36 -14.55 -5.99 10.22
N SER A 37 -14.28 -7.28 10.08
CA SER A 37 -14.03 -8.14 11.22
C SER A 37 -12.72 -7.77 11.91
N PHE A 38 -12.70 -7.69 13.23
CA PHE A 38 -11.52 -7.35 14.03
C PHE A 38 -10.55 -8.53 14.12
N LEU A 39 -10.01 -8.95 12.96
CA LEU A 39 -9.16 -10.13 12.85
C LEU A 39 -7.78 -9.94 13.49
N PHE A 40 -7.33 -8.70 13.63
CA PHE A 40 -5.98 -8.38 14.07
C PHE A 40 -5.83 -8.25 15.60
N VAL A 41 -6.95 -8.31 16.35
CA VAL A 41 -6.94 -8.07 17.81
C VAL A 41 -6.40 -9.26 18.61
N LYS A 42 -6.48 -10.48 18.09
CA LYS A 42 -6.21 -11.69 18.86
C LYS A 42 -4.72 -11.94 19.10
N GLY A 43 -4.36 -12.14 20.40
CA GLY A 43 -3.13 -12.82 20.80
C GLY A 43 -1.80 -12.24 20.25
N GLY A 44 -1.63 -10.92 20.29
CA GLY A 44 -0.37 -10.31 19.81
C GLY A 44 -0.18 -10.31 18.29
N PHE A 45 -1.21 -10.68 17.52
CA PHE A 45 -1.10 -10.79 16.06
C PHE A 45 -0.72 -9.47 15.37
N LYS A 46 -1.09 -8.32 15.91
CA LYS A 46 -0.67 -7.02 15.37
C LYS A 46 0.84 -6.86 15.32
N GLY A 47 1.57 -7.29 16.34
CA GLY A 47 3.04 -7.25 16.35
C GLY A 47 3.64 -8.11 15.25
N GLU A 48 3.09 -9.32 15.03
CA GLU A 48 3.51 -10.18 13.92
C GLU A 48 3.22 -9.54 12.56
N ILE A 49 2.05 -8.90 12.39
CA ILE A 49 1.72 -8.19 11.14
C ILE A 49 2.69 -7.03 10.88
N VAL A 50 3.09 -6.28 11.91
CA VAL A 50 4.10 -5.22 11.78
C VAL A 50 5.45 -5.81 11.36
N ALA A 51 5.88 -6.92 11.94
CA ALA A 51 7.10 -7.61 11.52
C ALA A 51 7.02 -8.11 10.07
N ILE A 52 5.88 -8.65 9.65
CA ILE A 52 5.61 -9.04 8.25
C ILE A 52 5.66 -7.82 7.32
N LEU A 53 5.09 -6.67 7.74
CA LEU A 53 5.12 -5.44 6.95
C LEU A 53 6.56 -4.99 6.67
N ARG A 54 7.40 -4.95 7.71
CA ARG A 54 8.82 -4.56 7.59
C ARG A 54 9.58 -5.50 6.66
N ARG A 55 9.43 -6.82 6.83
CA ARG A 55 10.06 -7.83 5.95
C ARG A 55 9.58 -7.71 4.50
N ALA A 56 8.30 -7.51 4.28
CA ALA A 56 7.76 -7.33 2.93
C ALA A 56 8.27 -6.05 2.27
N ALA A 57 8.41 -4.96 3.03
CA ALA A 57 8.95 -3.69 2.55
C ALA A 57 10.42 -3.83 2.16
N GLU A 58 11.24 -4.43 3.03
CA GLU A 58 12.66 -4.67 2.78
C GLU A 58 12.87 -5.57 1.55
N PHE A 59 12.15 -6.69 1.46
CA PHE A 59 12.19 -7.54 0.27
C PHE A 59 11.84 -6.78 -1.01
N SER A 60 10.79 -5.98 -0.96
CA SER A 60 10.32 -5.24 -2.14
C SER A 60 11.14 -3.99 -2.47
N GLY A 61 12.10 -3.60 -1.63
CA GLY A 61 12.83 -2.34 -1.78
C GLY A 61 11.92 -1.12 -1.66
N VAL A 62 10.89 -1.22 -0.81
CA VAL A 62 9.93 -0.15 -0.56
C VAL A 62 10.26 0.49 0.78
N GLU A 63 10.42 1.81 0.79
CA GLU A 63 10.72 2.56 2.00
C GLU A 63 9.43 2.92 2.73
N LEU A 64 9.29 2.45 3.98
CA LEU A 64 8.17 2.82 4.84
C LEU A 64 8.40 4.21 5.40
N LYS A 65 7.47 5.14 5.17
CA LYS A 65 7.47 6.49 5.72
C LYS A 65 6.57 6.61 6.97
N ALA A 66 5.44 5.94 6.95
CA ALA A 66 4.57 5.80 8.11
C ALA A 66 3.68 4.58 7.97
N PHE A 67 3.25 4.02 9.08
CA PHE A 67 2.21 2.99 9.10
C PHE A 67 1.38 3.06 10.37
N CYS A 68 0.16 2.53 10.27
CA CYS A 68 -0.71 2.29 11.42
C CYS A 68 -1.56 1.05 11.15
N LEU A 69 -1.48 0.07 12.05
CA LEU A 69 -2.25 -1.15 11.99
C LEU A 69 -3.42 -1.06 12.98
N MET A 70 -4.62 -0.86 12.45
CA MET A 70 -5.87 -0.82 13.22
C MET A 70 -6.42 -2.24 13.43
N ASP A 71 -7.59 -2.39 14.05
CA ASP A 71 -8.19 -3.69 14.37
C ASP A 71 -8.69 -4.45 13.14
N ASP A 72 -9.19 -3.74 12.14
CA ASP A 72 -9.79 -4.28 10.92
C ASP A 72 -9.16 -3.79 9.62
N HIS A 73 -8.14 -2.92 9.69
CA HIS A 73 -7.49 -2.35 8.51
C HIS A 73 -6.09 -1.85 8.81
N PHE A 74 -5.35 -1.55 7.78
CA PHE A 74 -4.05 -0.89 7.90
C PHE A 74 -3.93 0.32 6.98
N HIS A 75 -3.09 1.24 7.39
CA HIS A 75 -2.60 2.35 6.60
C HIS A 75 -1.08 2.25 6.50
N VAL A 76 -0.54 2.47 5.30
CA VAL A 76 0.91 2.54 5.05
C VAL A 76 1.17 3.70 4.12
N VAL A 77 2.09 4.58 4.50
CA VAL A 77 2.70 5.58 3.61
C VAL A 77 4.07 5.07 3.25
N CYS A 78 4.37 4.99 1.96
CA CYS A 78 5.62 4.45 1.49
C CYS A 78 6.14 5.18 0.25
N ARG A 79 7.47 5.14 0.05
CA ARG A 79 8.13 5.52 -1.19
C ARG A 79 8.48 4.26 -1.96
N VAL A 80 8.13 4.23 -3.23
CA VAL A 80 8.55 3.21 -4.19
C VAL A 80 9.58 3.86 -5.08
N THR A 81 10.81 3.36 -5.04
CA THR A 81 11.90 3.82 -5.90
C THR A 81 11.89 3.06 -7.21
N LYS A 82 12.32 3.72 -8.27
CA LYS A 82 12.51 3.14 -9.60
C LYS A 82 13.98 3.31 -9.98
N PRO A 83 14.84 2.33 -9.64
CA PRO A 83 16.24 2.41 -9.99
C PRO A 83 16.40 2.34 -11.51
N ASP A 84 17.36 3.13 -12.04
CA ASP A 84 17.70 3.14 -13.45
C ASP A 84 18.30 1.79 -13.89
N GLU A 85 19.04 1.15 -12.99
CA GLU A 85 19.66 -0.14 -13.23
C GLU A 85 18.89 -1.28 -12.53
N PRO A 86 18.86 -2.47 -13.10
CA PRO A 86 18.26 -3.64 -12.47
C PRO A 86 18.94 -3.97 -11.13
N VAL A 87 18.14 -4.31 -10.11
CA VAL A 87 18.65 -4.70 -8.79
C VAL A 87 19.74 -5.78 -8.95
N PRO A 88 20.96 -5.58 -8.41
CA PRO A 88 22.05 -6.56 -8.51
C PRO A 88 21.65 -7.93 -7.96
N GLU A 89 22.21 -9.01 -8.51
CA GLU A 89 21.87 -10.36 -8.09
C GLU A 89 22.14 -10.60 -6.59
N SER A 90 23.26 -10.11 -6.07
CA SER A 90 23.60 -10.20 -4.65
C SER A 90 22.51 -9.57 -3.77
N GLU A 91 22.01 -8.42 -4.17
CA GLU A 91 20.94 -7.73 -3.45
C GLU A 91 19.59 -8.47 -3.60
N VAL A 92 19.31 -9.07 -4.76
CA VAL A 92 18.14 -9.95 -4.93
C VAL A 92 18.20 -11.13 -3.97
N VAL A 93 19.36 -11.82 -3.87
CA VAL A 93 19.56 -12.94 -2.95
C VAL A 93 19.39 -12.48 -1.49
N ARG A 94 20.00 -11.35 -1.12
CA ARG A 94 19.87 -10.78 0.23
C ARG A 94 18.40 -10.54 0.59
N ARG A 95 17.66 -9.88 -0.29
CA ARG A 95 16.23 -9.57 -0.07
C ARG A 95 15.36 -10.83 -0.02
N ILE A 96 15.67 -11.84 -0.82
CA ILE A 96 15.01 -13.15 -0.74
C ILE A 96 15.27 -13.77 0.64
N GLY A 97 16.49 -13.65 1.16
CA GLY A 97 16.84 -14.11 2.51
C GLY A 97 16.00 -13.47 3.60
N VAL A 98 15.73 -12.18 3.51
CA VAL A 98 14.82 -11.47 4.43
C VAL A 98 13.40 -12.04 4.38
N LEU A 99 12.90 -12.36 3.19
CA LEU A 99 11.51 -12.82 3.02
C LEU A 99 11.32 -14.30 3.33
N LYS A 100 12.25 -15.15 2.86
CA LYS A 100 12.15 -16.62 2.86
C LYS A 100 13.06 -17.32 3.83
N GLY A 101 14.01 -16.58 4.43
CA GLY A 101 15.06 -17.09 5.28
C GLY A 101 16.39 -17.31 4.54
N GLY A 102 17.48 -17.15 5.28
CA GLY A 102 18.84 -17.21 4.71
C GLY A 102 19.16 -18.56 4.07
N ARG A 103 18.69 -19.68 4.64
CA ARG A 103 18.88 -21.01 4.06
C ARG A 103 18.30 -21.12 2.66
N PHE A 104 17.05 -20.69 2.46
CA PHE A 104 16.41 -20.70 1.15
C PHE A 104 17.18 -19.84 0.12
N ALA A 105 17.66 -18.67 0.55
CA ALA A 105 18.42 -17.77 -0.33
C ALA A 105 19.77 -18.39 -0.73
N ALA A 106 20.45 -19.08 0.19
CA ALA A 106 21.71 -19.78 -0.09
C ALA A 106 21.50 -20.94 -1.06
N GLU A 107 20.52 -21.80 -0.81
CA GLU A 107 20.17 -22.92 -1.70
C GLU A 107 19.80 -22.44 -3.13
N LEU A 108 19.08 -21.33 -3.23
CA LEU A 108 18.73 -20.73 -4.51
C LEU A 108 19.96 -20.17 -5.25
N SER A 109 20.86 -19.50 -4.53
CA SER A 109 22.11 -18.97 -5.11
C SER A 109 23.03 -20.09 -5.61
N GLU A 110 23.16 -21.16 -4.84
CA GLU A 110 23.92 -22.36 -5.23
C GLU A 110 23.32 -23.01 -6.47
N HIS A 111 22.01 -23.20 -6.49
CA HIS A 111 21.29 -23.73 -7.65
C HIS A 111 21.53 -22.89 -8.93
N TRP A 112 21.50 -21.56 -8.83
CA TRP A 112 21.84 -20.69 -9.95
C TRP A 112 23.30 -20.86 -10.41
N SER A 113 24.22 -21.03 -9.46
CA SER A 113 25.63 -21.29 -9.78
C SER A 113 25.81 -22.60 -10.55
N GLU A 114 25.16 -23.68 -10.11
CA GLU A 114 25.18 -24.98 -10.79
C GLU A 114 24.57 -24.90 -12.18
N GLN A 115 23.43 -24.23 -12.33
CA GLN A 115 22.78 -24.02 -13.64
C GLN A 115 23.73 -23.30 -14.62
N ARG A 116 24.49 -22.29 -14.14
CA ARG A 116 25.51 -21.62 -14.97
C ARG A 116 26.63 -22.57 -15.41
N LYS A 117 27.13 -23.40 -14.52
CA LYS A 117 28.13 -24.42 -14.88
C LYS A 117 27.62 -25.38 -15.96
N CYS A 118 26.31 -25.63 -16.01
CA CYS A 118 25.67 -26.45 -17.05
C CYS A 118 25.26 -25.64 -18.30
N GLY A 119 25.67 -24.35 -18.45
CA GLY A 119 25.34 -23.54 -19.62
C GLY A 119 23.89 -23.04 -19.64
N LEU A 120 23.15 -23.12 -18.52
CA LEU A 120 21.72 -22.75 -18.44
C LEU A 120 21.52 -21.27 -18.07
N GLU A 121 22.30 -20.35 -18.63
CA GLU A 121 22.26 -18.90 -18.34
C GLU A 121 20.86 -18.30 -18.53
N ARG A 122 20.13 -18.75 -19.56
CA ARG A 122 18.77 -18.26 -19.83
C ARG A 122 17.79 -18.62 -18.70
N ALA A 123 17.93 -19.79 -18.10
CA ALA A 123 17.08 -20.23 -16.99
C ALA A 123 17.35 -19.39 -15.73
N VAL A 124 18.62 -19.14 -15.42
CA VAL A 124 19.03 -18.26 -14.32
C VAL A 124 18.50 -16.84 -14.56
N GLY A 125 18.70 -16.29 -15.76
CA GLY A 125 18.19 -14.97 -16.14
C GLY A 125 16.68 -14.85 -15.98
N ALA A 126 15.91 -15.86 -16.40
CA ALA A 126 14.46 -15.87 -16.24
C ALA A 126 14.01 -15.95 -14.77
N SER A 127 14.70 -16.77 -13.96
CA SER A 127 14.45 -16.86 -12.51
C SER A 127 14.74 -15.53 -11.82
N LEU A 128 15.89 -14.94 -12.08
CA LEU A 128 16.29 -13.65 -11.53
C LEU A 128 15.32 -12.52 -11.94
N ALA A 129 14.92 -12.46 -13.21
CA ALA A 129 13.91 -11.51 -13.70
C ALA A 129 12.56 -11.70 -12.99
N SER A 130 12.18 -12.93 -12.67
CA SER A 130 10.95 -13.22 -11.90
C SER A 130 10.99 -12.63 -10.49
N TRP A 131 12.12 -12.71 -9.79
CA TRP A 131 12.30 -12.11 -8.50
C TRP A 131 12.34 -10.58 -8.57
N ARG A 132 13.09 -10.02 -9.54
CA ARG A 132 13.18 -8.57 -9.76
C ARG A 132 11.82 -7.93 -10.03
N ARG A 133 10.92 -8.58 -10.77
CA ARG A 133 9.54 -8.08 -11.00
C ARG A 133 8.74 -7.88 -9.73
N ARG A 134 9.10 -8.55 -8.63
CA ARG A 134 8.44 -8.39 -7.33
C ARG A 134 9.03 -7.28 -6.48
N MET A 135 10.10 -6.64 -6.95
CA MET A 135 10.81 -5.55 -6.28
C MET A 135 10.45 -4.21 -6.92
N ASN A 136 10.55 -3.15 -6.15
CA ASN A 136 10.30 -1.77 -6.58
C ASN A 136 8.92 -1.59 -7.27
N ASP A 137 7.92 -2.37 -6.84
CA ASP A 137 6.54 -2.29 -7.33
C ASP A 137 5.53 -2.28 -6.17
N LEU A 138 4.68 -1.24 -6.16
CA LEU A 138 3.65 -1.04 -5.14
C LEU A 138 2.67 -2.20 -5.04
N SER A 139 2.29 -2.78 -6.19
CA SER A 139 1.29 -3.85 -6.22
C SER A 139 1.86 -5.16 -5.72
N GLU A 140 3.09 -5.49 -6.09
CA GLU A 140 3.78 -6.69 -5.63
C GLU A 140 4.17 -6.61 -4.16
N PHE A 141 4.61 -5.43 -3.68
CA PHE A 141 4.80 -5.18 -2.25
C PHE A 141 3.52 -5.46 -1.46
N THR A 142 2.43 -4.78 -1.83
CA THR A 142 1.16 -4.91 -1.09
C THR A 142 0.58 -6.32 -1.19
N LYS A 143 0.72 -6.98 -2.34
CA LYS A 143 0.33 -8.39 -2.54
C LYS A 143 1.12 -9.29 -1.62
N THR A 144 2.46 -9.20 -1.62
CA THR A 144 3.34 -10.00 -0.75
C THR A 144 2.98 -9.81 0.72
N PHE A 145 2.82 -8.56 1.17
CA PHE A 145 2.41 -8.25 2.54
C PHE A 145 1.06 -8.92 2.90
N LYS A 146 0.04 -8.72 2.08
CA LYS A 146 -1.30 -9.28 2.34
C LYS A 146 -1.34 -10.80 2.29
N GLU A 147 -0.58 -11.43 1.43
CA GLU A 147 -0.46 -12.89 1.33
C GLU A 147 0.19 -13.46 2.60
N LEU A 148 1.29 -12.88 3.07
CA LEU A 148 1.97 -13.33 4.29
C LEU A 148 1.08 -13.16 5.53
N VAL A 149 0.36 -12.03 5.66
CA VAL A 149 -0.61 -11.83 6.74
C VAL A 149 -1.72 -12.88 6.67
N SER A 150 -2.20 -13.22 5.47
CA SER A 150 -3.23 -14.26 5.29
C SER A 150 -2.73 -15.64 5.71
N ILE A 151 -1.49 -15.98 5.39
CA ILE A 151 -0.85 -17.25 5.79
C ILE A 151 -0.72 -17.29 7.31
N ALA A 152 -0.16 -16.24 7.93
CA ALA A 152 0.02 -16.16 9.37
C ALA A 152 -1.32 -16.22 10.13
N TYR A 153 -2.36 -15.53 9.65
CA TYR A 153 -3.69 -15.59 10.21
C TYR A 153 -4.28 -17.00 10.16
N LYS A 154 -4.20 -17.67 9.00
CA LYS A 154 -4.71 -19.05 8.83
C LYS A 154 -3.99 -20.04 9.75
N ALA A 155 -2.68 -19.91 9.90
CA ALA A 155 -1.91 -20.75 10.82
C ALA A 155 -2.38 -20.60 12.28
N ARG A 156 -2.76 -19.39 12.69
CA ARG A 156 -3.26 -19.10 14.05
C ARG A 156 -4.69 -19.60 14.30
N CYS A 157 -5.50 -19.72 13.26
CA CYS A 157 -6.90 -20.11 13.43
C CYS A 157 -7.10 -21.58 13.82
N GLY A 158 -6.11 -22.46 13.63
CA GLY A 158 -6.14 -23.87 13.99
C GLY A 158 -7.25 -24.71 13.30
N LYS A 159 -8.05 -24.09 12.42
CA LYS A 159 -9.13 -24.70 11.64
C LYS A 159 -9.00 -24.26 10.19
N PRO A 160 -9.45 -25.06 9.21
CA PRO A 160 -9.49 -24.63 7.81
C PRO A 160 -10.29 -23.32 7.70
N TYR A 161 -9.60 -22.22 7.47
CA TYR A 161 -10.26 -20.95 7.20
C TYR A 161 -10.61 -20.89 5.71
N CYS A 162 -11.89 -20.96 5.40
CA CYS A 162 -12.39 -20.85 4.05
C CYS A 162 -12.67 -19.38 3.70
N GLY A 163 -12.04 -18.88 2.62
CA GLY A 163 -12.29 -17.54 2.12
C GLY A 163 -11.10 -16.58 2.25
N SER A 164 -11.33 -15.32 1.86
CA SER A 164 -10.37 -14.24 1.96
C SER A 164 -10.54 -13.48 3.26
N ILE A 165 -9.44 -13.21 3.96
CA ILE A 165 -9.46 -12.31 5.12
C ILE A 165 -9.63 -10.85 4.73
N TRP A 166 -9.41 -10.52 3.44
CA TRP A 166 -9.43 -9.16 2.92
C TRP A 166 -10.73 -8.88 2.16
N SER A 167 -11.31 -7.71 2.36
CA SER A 167 -12.55 -7.27 1.69
C SER A 167 -12.39 -7.05 0.18
N GLY A 168 -11.18 -7.15 -0.34
CA GLY A 168 -10.88 -6.98 -1.75
C GLY A 168 -9.47 -6.46 -2.02
N ARG A 169 -9.34 -5.77 -3.16
CA ARG A 169 -8.08 -5.13 -3.56
C ARG A 169 -7.75 -3.98 -2.60
N PHE A 170 -6.45 -3.74 -2.37
CA PHE A 170 -6.03 -2.57 -1.64
C PHE A 170 -6.34 -1.28 -2.40
N LYS A 171 -6.47 -0.20 -1.68
CA LYS A 171 -6.61 1.16 -2.21
C LYS A 171 -5.26 1.85 -2.13
N SER A 172 -4.94 2.67 -3.13
CA SER A 172 -3.72 3.46 -3.13
C SER A 172 -4.00 4.89 -3.60
N THR A 173 -3.32 5.83 -2.97
CA THR A 173 -3.31 7.24 -3.33
C THR A 173 -1.89 7.64 -3.65
N LEU A 174 -1.64 8.20 -4.84
CA LEU A 174 -0.37 8.83 -5.17
C LEU A 174 -0.30 10.18 -4.44
N ILE A 175 0.83 10.45 -3.77
CA ILE A 175 1.00 11.63 -2.93
C ILE A 175 2.15 12.47 -3.49
N GLU A 176 1.95 13.78 -3.57
CA GLU A 176 3.02 14.74 -3.81
C GLU A 176 3.89 14.86 -2.57
N ASP A 177 5.20 15.02 -2.79
CA ASP A 177 6.17 15.21 -1.71
C ASP A 177 5.95 16.53 -0.93
N GLY A 178 6.73 16.74 0.11
CA GLY A 178 6.64 17.93 0.94
C GLY A 178 5.41 17.93 1.86
N ARG A 179 4.65 19.05 1.86
CA ARG A 179 3.53 19.25 2.79
C ARG A 179 2.43 18.19 2.71
N TYR A 180 2.17 17.64 1.51
CA TYR A 180 1.13 16.61 1.34
C TYR A 180 1.56 15.28 1.92
N LEU A 181 2.83 14.92 1.73
CA LEU A 181 3.42 13.74 2.36
C LEU A 181 3.41 13.86 3.89
N ALA A 182 3.89 14.98 4.44
CA ALA A 182 3.90 15.24 5.88
C ALA A 182 2.48 15.18 6.48
N THR A 183 1.50 15.77 5.80
CA THR A 183 0.08 15.70 6.19
C THR A 183 -0.44 14.27 6.21
N CYS A 184 -0.08 13.47 5.21
CA CYS A 184 -0.52 12.08 5.11
C CYS A 184 0.14 11.20 6.18
N ILE A 185 1.42 11.39 6.47
CA ILE A 185 2.14 10.72 7.56
C ILE A 185 1.42 10.99 8.88
N ARG A 186 1.22 12.26 9.20
CA ARG A 186 0.52 12.67 10.44
C ARG A 186 -0.90 12.11 10.51
N TYR A 187 -1.62 12.09 9.39
CA TYR A 187 -2.92 11.45 9.33
C TYR A 187 -2.86 9.98 9.72
N VAL A 188 -1.90 9.22 9.18
CA VAL A 188 -1.75 7.79 9.43
C VAL A 188 -1.41 7.54 10.89
N GLU A 189 -0.50 8.30 11.46
CA GLU A 189 -0.05 8.16 12.85
C GLU A 189 -1.11 8.56 13.87
N LEU A 190 -1.99 9.52 13.54
CA LEU A 190 -3.10 9.94 14.41
C LEU A 190 -4.35 9.05 14.32
N ASN A 191 -4.37 8.01 13.48
CA ASN A 191 -5.55 7.14 13.38
C ASN A 191 -5.99 6.53 14.72
N PRO A 192 -5.10 5.99 15.57
CA PRO A 192 -5.51 5.40 16.84
C PRO A 192 -6.02 6.43 17.83
N VAL A 193 -5.48 7.67 17.82
CA VAL A 193 -6.00 8.78 18.66
C VAL A 193 -7.41 9.17 18.22
N ARG A 194 -7.63 9.30 16.91
CA ARG A 194 -8.97 9.60 16.34
C ARG A 194 -9.98 8.50 16.57
N ALA A 195 -9.53 7.26 16.65
CA ALA A 195 -10.35 6.10 17.02
C ALA A 195 -10.53 5.99 18.56
N ARG A 196 -9.96 6.91 19.35
CA ARG A 196 -10.00 6.90 20.83
C ARG A 196 -9.41 5.63 21.46
N MET A 197 -8.43 5.01 20.78
CA MET A 197 -7.73 3.83 21.30
C MET A 197 -6.60 4.22 22.26
N VAL A 198 -5.98 5.39 22.03
CA VAL A 198 -4.93 5.99 22.86
C VAL A 198 -5.10 7.51 22.90
N SER A 199 -4.48 8.17 23.89
CA SER A 199 -4.50 9.62 24.02
C SER A 199 -3.46 10.30 23.13
N GLN A 200 -2.30 9.68 22.93
CA GLN A 200 -1.21 10.17 22.09
C GLN A 200 -0.79 9.11 21.07
N ALA A 201 -0.40 9.55 19.88
CA ALA A 201 -0.02 8.63 18.78
C ALA A 201 1.14 7.69 19.16
N LYS A 202 2.13 8.21 19.89
CA LYS A 202 3.30 7.46 20.37
C LYS A 202 2.94 6.30 21.33
N ASP A 203 1.78 6.35 21.96
CA ASP A 203 1.34 5.31 22.91
C ASP A 203 0.76 4.08 22.20
N TYR A 204 0.61 4.14 20.87
CA TYR A 204 0.06 3.03 20.10
C TYR A 204 1.16 2.17 19.49
N ALA A 205 1.44 1.03 20.09
CA ALA A 205 2.55 0.14 19.75
C ALA A 205 2.56 -0.40 18.30
N TYR A 206 1.48 -0.26 17.54
CA TYR A 206 1.35 -0.81 16.18
C TYR A 206 1.29 0.30 15.12
N SER A 207 2.00 1.40 15.38
CA SER A 207 2.14 2.56 14.51
C SER A 207 3.59 2.99 14.45
N SER A 208 4.00 3.60 13.34
CA SER A 208 5.33 4.24 13.19
C SER A 208 5.57 5.37 14.19
N ALA A 209 4.52 5.97 14.74
CA ALA A 209 4.63 6.99 15.79
C ALA A 209 5.23 6.45 17.11
N ASN A 210 5.24 5.13 17.31
CA ASN A 210 5.83 4.48 18.47
C ASN A 210 7.29 4.02 18.22
N ASP A 211 7.80 4.13 16.99
CA ASP A 211 9.17 3.74 16.67
C ASP A 211 10.18 4.66 17.40
N GLU A 212 11.27 4.09 17.91
CA GLU A 212 12.33 4.84 18.65
C GLU A 212 13.05 5.87 17.77
N LYS A 213 13.02 5.69 16.45
CA LYS A 213 13.52 6.67 15.48
C LYS A 213 12.32 7.36 14.84
N PRO A 214 11.93 8.55 15.36
CA PRO A 214 10.89 9.33 14.71
C PRO A 214 11.31 9.60 13.27
N ASN A 215 10.36 9.45 12.36
CA ASN A 215 10.57 9.77 10.96
C ASN A 215 10.99 11.25 10.87
N GLU A 216 12.14 11.55 10.25
CA GLU A 216 12.66 12.92 10.08
C GLU A 216 11.65 13.84 9.37
N ASN A 217 10.70 13.27 8.63
CA ASN A 217 9.59 13.98 8.01
C ASN A 217 8.33 14.08 8.90
N ALA A 218 8.36 13.55 10.11
CA ALA A 218 7.28 13.71 11.08
C ALA A 218 7.39 15.08 11.74
N CYS A 219 6.89 16.12 11.08
CA CYS A 219 6.66 17.42 11.69
C CYS A 219 5.61 17.26 12.80
N HIS A 220 6.05 16.92 14.01
CA HIS A 220 5.17 16.81 15.19
C HIS A 220 4.69 18.18 15.66
N GLU A 221 5.30 19.28 15.20
CA GLU A 221 4.99 20.66 15.58
C GLU A 221 4.27 21.37 14.43
N GLY A 222 3.05 21.73 14.66
CA GLY A 222 2.21 22.50 13.76
C GLY A 222 0.72 22.23 14.01
N PRO A 223 -0.17 23.12 13.57
CA PRO A 223 -1.61 22.92 13.77
C PRO A 223 -2.02 21.58 13.17
N VAL A 224 -2.84 20.83 13.90
CA VAL A 224 -3.42 19.58 13.40
C VAL A 224 -4.10 19.89 12.07
N PRO A 225 -3.70 19.26 10.97
CA PRO A 225 -4.36 19.50 9.70
C PRO A 225 -5.85 19.30 9.89
N GLU A 226 -6.67 20.20 9.33
CA GLU A 226 -8.11 20.16 9.55
C GLU A 226 -8.66 18.74 9.40
N ALA A 227 -9.41 18.29 10.41
CA ALA A 227 -9.93 16.92 10.44
C ALA A 227 -10.75 16.56 9.18
N ARG A 228 -11.27 17.56 8.45
CA ARG A 228 -11.95 17.43 7.18
C ARG A 228 -11.01 17.01 6.04
N LEU A 229 -9.83 17.65 5.90
CA LEU A 229 -8.84 17.28 4.88
C LEU A 229 -8.38 15.83 5.09
N LEU A 230 -8.10 15.47 6.34
CA LEU A 230 -7.65 14.13 6.71
C LEU A 230 -8.72 13.05 6.52
N ARG A 231 -9.98 13.35 6.83
CA ARG A 231 -11.12 12.44 6.52
C ARG A 231 -11.24 12.22 5.02
N ARG A 232 -11.01 13.24 4.20
CA ARG A 232 -11.08 13.17 2.74
C ARG A 232 -9.94 12.35 2.15
N ILE A 233 -8.71 12.43 2.68
CA ILE A 233 -7.60 11.53 2.32
C ILE A 233 -8.00 10.07 2.55
N ALA A 234 -8.66 9.74 3.65
CA ALA A 234 -9.13 8.39 3.96
C ALA A 234 -10.29 7.91 3.05
N GLN A 235 -11.18 8.80 2.64
CA GLN A 235 -12.33 8.46 1.79
C GLN A 235 -11.96 8.32 0.32
N VAL A 236 -10.91 8.99 -0.12
CA VAL A 236 -10.41 9.02 -1.49
C VAL A 236 -9.58 7.75 -1.82
N GLY A 237 -9.95 6.61 -1.29
CA GLY A 237 -9.22 5.37 -1.46
C GLY A 237 -9.57 4.57 -2.72
N GLY A 238 -9.28 5.02 -3.93
CA GLY A 238 -9.59 4.28 -5.16
C GLY A 238 -8.62 4.48 -6.32
N GLY A 239 -7.34 4.70 -6.07
CA GLY A 239 -6.37 5.03 -7.13
C GLY A 239 -6.38 6.54 -7.41
N VAL A 240 -6.18 7.34 -6.40
CA VAL A 240 -6.36 8.78 -6.36
C VAL A 240 -5.00 9.47 -6.27
N VAL A 241 -4.97 10.72 -6.69
CA VAL A 241 -3.82 11.62 -6.58
C VAL A 241 -4.13 12.69 -5.54
N LEU A 242 -3.19 12.97 -4.66
CA LEU A 242 -3.24 14.01 -3.66
C LEU A 242 -2.03 14.93 -3.84
N GLY A 243 -2.24 16.22 -4.11
CA GLY A 243 -1.17 17.16 -4.34
C GLY A 243 -1.68 18.54 -4.74
N SER A 244 -0.75 19.37 -5.22
CA SER A 244 -1.05 20.64 -5.89
C SER A 244 -1.87 20.43 -7.15
N TYR A 245 -2.42 21.51 -7.69
CA TYR A 245 -3.17 21.45 -8.96
C TYR A 245 -2.29 20.93 -10.09
N GLU A 246 -1.07 21.42 -10.17
CA GLU A 246 -0.06 21.07 -11.17
C GLU A 246 0.29 19.58 -11.09
N PHE A 247 0.53 19.08 -9.88
CA PHE A 247 0.85 17.66 -9.64
C PHE A 247 -0.31 16.74 -10.02
N VAL A 248 -1.52 17.07 -9.60
CA VAL A 248 -2.74 16.29 -9.92
C VAL A 248 -2.98 16.29 -11.42
N THR A 249 -2.83 17.44 -12.08
CA THR A 249 -3.02 17.59 -13.53
C THR A 249 -1.95 16.80 -14.30
N ALA A 250 -0.68 16.93 -13.94
CA ALA A 250 0.41 16.16 -14.55
C ALA A 250 0.23 14.66 -14.37
N ALA A 251 -0.19 14.22 -13.19
CA ALA A 251 -0.45 12.81 -12.92
C ALA A 251 -1.62 12.26 -13.76
N ILE A 252 -2.67 13.06 -13.99
CA ILE A 252 -3.82 12.67 -14.81
C ILE A 252 -3.47 12.59 -16.30
N TYR A 253 -2.77 13.61 -16.82
CA TYR A 253 -2.43 13.67 -18.25
C TYR A 253 -1.24 12.77 -18.62
N GLY A 254 -0.27 12.58 -17.71
CA GLY A 254 0.89 11.72 -17.95
C GLY A 254 0.53 10.23 -18.03
N PHE A 255 -0.64 9.82 -17.54
CA PHE A 255 -1.15 8.43 -17.64
C PHE A 255 -1.99 8.19 -18.91
N GLY A 256 -1.79 8.98 -19.96
CA GLY A 256 -2.26 8.81 -21.34
C GLY A 256 -3.50 7.94 -21.53
N GLY A 257 -4.69 8.51 -21.50
CA GLY A 257 -5.90 7.89 -22.09
C GLY A 257 -6.57 6.75 -21.32
N LEU A 258 -6.04 6.27 -20.19
CA LEU A 258 -6.70 5.23 -19.38
C LEU A 258 -7.90 5.73 -18.56
N TRP A 259 -8.13 7.02 -18.55
CA TRP A 259 -9.29 7.65 -17.91
C TRP A 259 -10.38 7.92 -18.97
N LYS A 260 -11.26 6.95 -19.16
CA LYS A 260 -12.53 7.17 -19.90
C LYS A 260 -13.49 8.00 -19.04
N GLY A 261 -13.35 9.30 -19.07
CA GLY A 261 -14.13 10.29 -18.37
C GLY A 261 -13.29 11.55 -18.15
N ARG A 262 -13.86 12.74 -18.30
CA ARG A 262 -13.12 14.00 -18.04
C ARG A 262 -12.80 14.09 -16.54
N PRO A 263 -11.58 13.84 -16.09
CA PRO A 263 -11.22 14.10 -14.72
C PRO A 263 -11.10 15.61 -14.56
N ALA A 264 -12.09 16.22 -13.94
CA ALA A 264 -11.94 17.58 -13.48
C ALA A 264 -11.11 17.53 -12.21
N ALA A 265 -9.90 18.08 -12.23
CA ALA A 265 -9.19 18.42 -11.00
C ALA A 265 -10.07 19.44 -10.26
N ARG A 266 -10.47 19.14 -9.02
CA ARG A 266 -11.29 20.05 -8.22
C ARG A 266 -10.57 20.41 -6.94
N ARG A 267 -10.69 21.70 -6.59
CA ARG A 267 -10.16 22.22 -5.34
C ARG A 267 -10.86 21.54 -4.17
N VAL A 268 -10.08 21.00 -3.26
CA VAL A 268 -10.51 20.53 -1.95
C VAL A 268 -9.99 21.56 -0.97
N GLU A 269 -10.81 22.04 -0.02
CA GLU A 269 -10.49 23.13 0.90
C GLU A 269 -9.01 23.29 1.26
N GLY A 270 -8.48 24.52 1.20
CA GLY A 270 -7.11 24.85 1.57
C GLY A 270 -6.04 24.50 0.54
N GLU A 271 -6.25 24.72 -0.75
CA GLU A 271 -5.27 24.49 -1.84
C GLU A 271 -4.90 23.02 -2.14
N CYS A 272 -5.63 22.05 -1.58
CA CYS A 272 -5.47 20.66 -1.93
C CYS A 272 -6.36 20.28 -3.11
N TRP A 273 -5.85 19.46 -4.04
CA TRP A 273 -6.57 19.04 -5.24
C TRP A 273 -6.69 17.52 -5.31
N SER A 274 -7.82 17.03 -5.84
CA SER A 274 -8.09 15.61 -5.98
C SER A 274 -8.67 15.30 -7.35
N SER A 275 -8.33 14.16 -7.90
CA SER A 275 -8.87 13.66 -9.17
C SER A 275 -10.35 13.20 -9.10
N HIS A 276 -10.94 13.13 -7.90
CA HIS A 276 -12.31 12.60 -7.67
C HIS A 276 -13.32 13.68 -7.28
N GLY A 277 -13.30 14.84 -7.93
CA GLY A 277 -14.11 16.01 -7.60
C GLY A 277 -15.63 15.86 -7.56
N HIS A 278 -16.23 14.77 -8.06
CA HIS A 278 -17.70 14.65 -8.10
C HIS A 278 -18.36 14.25 -6.77
N ARG A 279 -17.65 13.57 -5.88
CA ARG A 279 -18.21 13.09 -4.61
C ARG A 279 -17.99 14.03 -3.43
N LEU A 280 -17.03 14.93 -3.53
CA LEU A 280 -16.63 15.79 -2.40
C LEU A 280 -17.45 17.09 -2.32
N ALA A 281 -18.12 17.51 -3.41
CA ALA A 281 -18.87 18.76 -3.46
C ALA A 281 -20.33 18.64 -2.95
N LYS A 282 -20.85 17.42 -2.72
CA LYS A 282 -22.24 17.23 -2.27
C LYS A 282 -22.42 17.27 -0.74
N GLU A 283 -21.32 17.26 0.03
CA GLU A 283 -21.39 17.29 1.50
C GLU A 283 -21.03 18.67 2.09
N ALA A 284 -20.85 19.69 1.24
CA ALA A 284 -20.48 21.07 1.65
C ALA A 284 -21.58 22.10 1.37
N ALA A 285 -22.83 21.64 1.16
CA ALA A 285 -24.02 22.50 1.10
C ALA A 285 -24.90 22.26 2.33
#